data_7f0929bcad1f3326ae490ade807e0dcc
#
_entry.id   7f0929bcad1f3326ae490ade807e0dcc
#
_cell.length_a   1.000
_cell.length_b   1.000
_cell.length_c   1.000
_cell.angle_alpha   90.00
_cell.angle_beta   90.00
_cell.angle_gamma   90.00
#
_symmetry.space_group_name_H-M   'P 1'
#
loop_
_entity.id
_entity.type
_entity.pdbx_description
1 polymer ?
#
loop_
_entity_poly.entity_id
_entity_poly.type
_entity_poly.pdbx_seq_one_letter_code
_entity_poly.pdbx_strand_id
1 'polypeptide(L)'
;MQDLSKEVAFSPLALIGTRGTEKMLQRIQKYIGEWRKEENPDYIIETSFPRFGTGEAKCLLNESVRGKDVYIVADCYNYSQTYKMYGMEVPMSPDDHFCDVKRIISAISGKAARISVIMPMLYESRQHRRTARESLDCAFMLHELI
;
A
#
# COMPACT_ATOMS: atom_id res chain seq x y z
N MET A 1 22.89 -8.23 -18.18
CA MET A 1 21.87 -7.30 -17.63
C MET A 1 20.98 -6.94 -18.81
N GLN A 2 19.72 -7.39 -18.82
CA GLN A 2 18.77 -7.05 -19.88
C GLN A 2 18.54 -5.54 -19.89
N ASP A 3 18.53 -4.93 -21.06
CA ASP A 3 18.25 -3.50 -21.23
C ASP A 3 16.74 -3.27 -21.13
N LEU A 4 16.27 -3.02 -19.91
CA LEU A 4 14.86 -2.78 -19.60
C LEU A 4 14.30 -1.51 -20.26
N SER A 5 15.16 -0.66 -20.85
CA SER A 5 14.71 0.56 -21.54
C SER A 5 13.92 0.29 -22.83
N LYS A 6 13.93 -0.96 -23.32
CA LYS A 6 13.25 -1.39 -24.54
C LYS A 6 12.00 -2.25 -24.30
N GLU A 7 11.72 -2.62 -23.05
CA GLU A 7 10.48 -3.35 -22.75
C GLU A 7 9.30 -2.38 -22.77
N VAL A 8 8.30 -2.70 -23.56
CA VAL A 8 7.02 -1.98 -23.57
C VAL A 8 6.35 -2.23 -22.22
N ALA A 9 6.27 -1.21 -21.39
CA ALA A 9 5.57 -1.31 -20.10
C ALA A 9 4.11 -1.71 -20.34
N PHE A 10 3.60 -2.64 -19.52
CA PHE A 10 2.19 -3.08 -19.58
C PHE A 10 1.22 -1.89 -19.47
N SER A 11 1.53 -0.96 -18.60
CA SER A 11 0.79 0.29 -18.34
C SER A 11 1.71 1.27 -17.63
N PRO A 12 1.41 2.57 -17.61
CA PRO A 12 2.15 3.53 -16.80
C PRO A 12 2.20 3.11 -15.34
N LEU A 13 3.40 3.12 -14.77
CA LEU A 13 3.62 2.74 -13.37
C LEU A 13 3.05 3.77 -12.41
N ALA A 14 2.45 3.31 -11.33
CA ALA A 14 2.09 4.13 -10.17
C ALA A 14 2.50 3.43 -8.86
N LEU A 15 3.05 4.20 -7.95
CA LEU A 15 3.43 3.76 -6.60
C LEU A 15 2.54 4.45 -5.58
N ILE A 16 1.94 3.69 -4.70
CA ILE A 16 1.12 4.20 -3.59
C ILE A 16 1.65 3.58 -2.30
N GLY A 17 1.75 4.36 -1.23
CA GLY A 17 2.17 3.86 0.07
C GLY A 17 1.13 4.06 1.17
N THR A 18 1.12 3.15 2.13
CA THR A 18 0.50 3.40 3.42
C THR A 18 1.37 4.35 4.25
N ARG A 19 0.83 4.89 5.34
CA ARG A 19 1.58 5.77 6.24
C ARG A 19 2.89 5.12 6.70
N GLY A 20 3.96 5.92 6.72
CA GLY A 20 5.28 5.49 7.17
C GLY A 20 6.12 4.79 6.11
N THR A 21 5.62 4.63 4.88
CA THR A 21 6.38 4.05 3.76
C THR A 21 6.98 5.09 2.81
N GLU A 22 6.86 6.38 3.10
CA GLU A 22 7.23 7.49 2.20
C GLU A 22 8.70 7.41 1.78
N LYS A 23 9.61 7.18 2.74
CA LYS A 23 11.05 7.01 2.45
C LYS A 23 11.34 5.77 1.59
N MET A 24 10.59 4.70 1.79
CA MET A 24 10.72 3.48 1.00
C MET A 24 10.27 3.74 -0.45
N LEU A 25 9.13 4.40 -0.64
CA LEU A 25 8.64 4.77 -1.97
C LEU A 25 9.63 5.65 -2.73
N GLN A 26 10.18 6.68 -2.08
CA GLN A 26 11.18 7.55 -2.69
C GLN A 26 12.41 6.78 -3.15
N ARG A 27 12.89 5.82 -2.36
CA ARG A 27 14.01 4.95 -2.74
C ARG A 27 13.65 4.03 -3.91
N ILE A 28 12.46 3.43 -3.89
CA ILE A 28 11.97 2.58 -4.98
C ILE A 28 11.89 3.40 -6.28
N GLN A 29 11.25 4.58 -6.24
CA GLN A 29 11.15 5.48 -7.39
C GLN A 29 12.52 5.83 -7.96
N LYS A 30 13.48 6.20 -7.08
CA LYS A 30 14.85 6.51 -7.49
C LYS A 30 15.50 5.35 -8.24
N TYR A 31 15.46 4.13 -7.67
CA TYR A 31 16.08 2.96 -8.31
C TYR A 31 15.42 2.59 -9.65
N ILE A 32 14.10 2.69 -9.74
CA ILE A 32 13.39 2.45 -11.00
C ILE A 32 13.80 3.49 -12.05
N GLY A 33 13.87 4.77 -11.66
CA GLY A 33 14.33 5.85 -12.53
C GLY A 33 15.75 5.62 -13.05
N GLU A 34 16.68 5.21 -12.18
CA GLU A 34 18.05 4.87 -12.56
C GLU A 34 18.09 3.70 -13.57
N TRP A 35 17.32 2.63 -13.35
CA TRP A 35 17.23 1.50 -14.27
C TRP A 35 16.62 1.86 -15.63
N ARG A 36 15.62 2.76 -15.64
CA ARG A 36 14.96 3.25 -16.85
C ARG A 36 15.70 4.40 -17.52
N LYS A 37 16.75 4.94 -16.88
CA LYS A 37 17.50 6.12 -17.33
C LYS A 37 16.61 7.35 -17.47
N GLU A 38 15.66 7.51 -16.56
CA GLU A 38 14.77 8.66 -16.48
C GLU A 38 15.39 9.73 -15.58
N GLU A 39 15.46 10.98 -16.05
CA GLU A 39 16.03 12.07 -15.28
C GLU A 39 15.14 12.51 -14.11
N ASN A 40 13.83 12.50 -14.32
CA ASN A 40 12.85 12.94 -13.33
C ASN A 40 11.71 11.91 -13.20
N PRO A 41 11.95 10.76 -12.56
CA PRO A 41 10.91 9.76 -12.36
C PRO A 41 9.83 10.29 -11.42
N ASP A 42 8.57 10.16 -11.83
CA ASP A 42 7.40 10.61 -11.06
C ASP A 42 6.32 9.52 -11.10
N TYR A 43 6.46 8.55 -10.20
CA TYR A 43 5.52 7.41 -10.10
C TYR A 43 4.66 7.46 -8.84
N ILE A 44 5.05 8.28 -7.85
CA ILE A 44 4.39 8.28 -6.54
C ILE A 44 3.09 9.07 -6.63
N ILE A 45 1.99 8.40 -6.35
CA ILE A 45 0.68 9.04 -6.19
C ILE A 45 0.53 9.43 -4.72
N GLU A 46 0.43 10.72 -4.46
CA GLU A 46 0.18 11.23 -3.12
C GLU A 46 -1.17 10.75 -2.60
N THR A 47 -1.15 10.25 -1.38
CA THR A 47 -2.33 9.75 -0.69
C THR A 47 -2.45 10.38 0.69
N SER A 48 -3.68 10.55 1.13
CA SER A 48 -3.95 10.98 2.51
C SER A 48 -4.98 10.09 3.17
N PHE A 49 -4.83 9.92 4.49
CA PHE A 49 -5.68 9.06 5.31
C PHE A 49 -6.26 9.86 6.47
N PRO A 50 -7.21 10.78 6.20
CA PRO A 50 -7.85 11.53 7.30
C PRO A 50 -8.59 10.58 8.21
N ARG A 51 -8.44 10.81 9.54
CA ARG A 51 -9.12 10.08 10.61
C ARG A 51 -10.22 10.93 11.22
N PHE A 52 -11.35 10.30 11.49
CA PHE A 52 -12.40 10.88 12.31
C PHE A 52 -12.05 10.74 13.80
N GLY A 53 -12.71 11.51 14.66
CA GLY A 53 -12.47 11.46 16.10
C GLY A 53 -12.71 10.09 16.75
N THR A 54 -13.52 9.25 16.12
CA THR A 54 -13.79 7.86 16.52
C THR A 54 -12.68 6.88 16.11
N GLY A 55 -11.70 7.31 15.30
CA GLY A 55 -10.64 6.46 14.77
C GLY A 55 -10.93 5.89 13.37
N GLU A 56 -12.15 6.01 12.85
CA GLU A 56 -12.47 5.66 11.46
C GLU A 56 -11.65 6.50 10.49
N ALA A 57 -11.35 5.94 9.32
CA ALA A 57 -10.57 6.65 8.31
C ALA A 57 -11.16 6.51 6.91
N LYS A 58 -10.69 7.36 6.02
CA LYS A 58 -10.86 7.22 4.57
C LYS A 58 -9.51 7.39 3.87
N CYS A 59 -9.42 6.96 2.62
CA CYS A 59 -8.28 7.21 1.75
C CYS A 59 -8.68 8.20 0.66
N LEU A 60 -7.81 9.16 0.39
CA LEU A 60 -7.92 10.08 -0.72
C LEU A 60 -6.69 9.91 -1.62
N LEU A 61 -6.92 9.73 -2.92
CA LEU A 61 -5.88 9.76 -3.95
C LEU A 61 -5.90 11.15 -4.58
N ASN A 62 -4.77 11.85 -4.59
CA ASN A 62 -4.69 13.21 -5.12
C ASN A 62 -4.61 13.24 -6.64
N GLU A 63 -4.35 12.07 -7.28
CA GLU A 63 -4.25 11.93 -8.72
C GLU A 63 -5.02 10.72 -9.25
N SER A 64 -5.33 10.77 -10.54
CA SER A 64 -5.99 9.65 -11.22
C SER A 64 -5.05 8.47 -11.44
N VAL A 65 -5.51 7.28 -11.08
CA VAL A 65 -4.81 6.00 -11.34
C VAL A 65 -5.42 5.22 -12.51
N ARG A 66 -6.30 5.87 -13.28
CA ARG A 66 -6.98 5.23 -14.41
C ARG A 66 -5.97 4.68 -15.42
N GLY A 67 -6.08 3.38 -15.70
CA GLY A 67 -5.22 2.68 -16.66
C GLY A 67 -3.77 2.51 -16.22
N LYS A 68 -3.42 2.86 -14.97
CA LYS A 68 -2.06 2.67 -14.44
C LYS A 68 -1.88 1.26 -13.87
N ASP A 69 -0.64 0.77 -13.89
CA ASP A 69 -0.19 -0.41 -13.17
C ASP A 69 0.23 0.03 -11.76
N VAL A 70 -0.62 -0.24 -10.78
CA VAL A 70 -0.49 0.29 -9.42
C VAL A 70 0.19 -0.71 -8.51
N TYR A 71 1.25 -0.27 -7.82
CA TYR A 71 1.90 -1.01 -6.75
C TYR A 71 1.65 -0.31 -5.42
N ILE A 72 0.98 -1.01 -4.51
CA ILE A 72 0.73 -0.54 -3.14
C ILE A 72 1.81 -1.11 -2.23
N VAL A 73 2.60 -0.24 -1.59
CA VAL A 73 3.63 -0.63 -0.63
C VAL A 73 3.10 -0.38 0.78
N ALA A 74 3.08 -1.43 1.60
CA ALA A 74 2.54 -1.38 2.95
C ALA A 74 3.49 -2.00 3.97
N ASP A 75 3.78 -1.27 5.05
CA ASP A 75 4.45 -1.79 6.25
C ASP A 75 3.42 -1.87 7.38
N CYS A 76 2.79 -3.04 7.52
CA CYS A 76 1.75 -3.26 8.51
C CYS A 76 2.28 -3.32 9.95
N TYR A 77 3.59 -3.40 10.15
CA TYR A 77 4.20 -3.50 11.49
C TYR A 77 4.92 -2.23 11.93
N ASN A 78 4.63 -1.10 11.28
CA ASN A 78 5.22 0.19 11.63
C ASN A 78 4.55 0.81 12.85
N TYR A 79 5.18 0.68 14.00
CA TYR A 79 4.67 1.25 15.27
C TYR A 79 4.93 2.75 15.44
N SER A 80 5.67 3.38 14.53
CA SER A 80 5.95 4.82 14.64
C SER A 80 4.79 5.71 14.21
N GLN A 81 3.78 5.14 13.56
CA GLN A 81 2.63 5.88 13.08
C GLN A 81 1.55 5.93 14.15
N THR A 82 1.03 7.13 14.37
CA THR A 82 -0.02 7.39 15.35
C THR A 82 -1.19 8.15 14.72
N TYR A 83 -2.33 8.16 15.41
CA TYR A 83 -3.48 8.99 15.10
C TYR A 83 -4.22 9.38 16.38
N LYS A 84 -5.06 10.41 16.29
CA LYS A 84 -5.90 10.81 17.43
C LYS A 84 -7.24 10.09 17.41
N MET A 85 -7.61 9.49 18.53
CA MET A 85 -8.90 8.87 18.79
C MET A 85 -9.44 9.36 20.12
N TYR A 86 -10.61 9.97 20.12
CA TYR A 86 -11.21 10.63 21.30
C TYR A 86 -10.25 11.61 22.00
N GLY A 87 -9.43 12.32 21.20
CA GLY A 87 -8.44 13.28 21.71
C GLY A 87 -7.13 12.69 22.22
N MET A 88 -7.02 11.36 22.29
CA MET A 88 -5.80 10.66 22.72
C MET A 88 -4.94 10.27 21.52
N GLU A 89 -3.62 10.32 21.68
CA GLU A 89 -2.66 9.80 20.71
C GLU A 89 -2.61 8.27 20.82
N VAL A 90 -2.87 7.59 19.71
CA VAL A 90 -2.94 6.13 19.66
C VAL A 90 -2.00 5.61 18.56
N PRO A 91 -1.12 4.63 18.86
CA PRO A 91 -0.31 4.01 17.82
C PRO A 91 -1.19 3.18 16.87
N MET A 92 -0.84 3.17 15.59
CA MET A 92 -1.49 2.31 14.60
C MET A 92 -1.16 0.85 14.87
N SER A 93 -2.19 0.01 14.94
CA SER A 93 -2.06 -1.44 14.97
C SER A 93 -1.76 -2.00 13.57
N PRO A 94 -1.29 -3.26 13.44
CA PRO A 94 -1.22 -3.94 12.15
C PRO A 94 -2.55 -3.94 11.40
N ASP A 95 -3.67 -4.06 12.10
CA ASP A 95 -5.03 -4.02 11.52
C ASP A 95 -5.35 -2.63 10.94
N ASP A 96 -4.93 -1.56 11.62
CA ASP A 96 -5.08 -0.19 11.11
C ASP A 96 -4.35 0.00 9.78
N HIS A 97 -3.10 -0.48 9.69
CA HIS A 97 -2.31 -0.42 8.47
C HIS A 97 -2.92 -1.26 7.36
N PHE A 98 -3.37 -2.48 7.66
CA PHE A 98 -4.02 -3.34 6.68
C PHE A 98 -5.36 -2.75 6.19
N CYS A 99 -6.13 -2.16 7.09
CA CYS A 99 -7.33 -1.41 6.70
C CYS A 99 -7.02 -0.24 5.76
N ASP A 100 -5.87 0.44 5.91
CA ASP A 100 -5.46 1.49 4.99
C ASP A 100 -5.13 0.92 3.59
N VAL A 101 -4.58 -0.29 3.47
CA VAL A 101 -4.42 -1.00 2.18
C VAL A 101 -5.77 -1.21 1.51
N LYS A 102 -6.77 -1.72 2.23
CA LYS A 102 -8.13 -1.93 1.71
C LYS A 102 -8.77 -0.60 1.28
N ARG A 103 -8.55 0.49 2.02
CA ARG A 103 -9.03 1.83 1.66
C ARG A 103 -8.41 2.35 0.37
N ILE A 104 -7.10 2.10 0.15
CA ILE A 104 -6.43 2.44 -1.12
C ILE A 104 -7.08 1.69 -2.27
N ILE A 105 -7.25 0.36 -2.15
CA ILE A 105 -7.89 -0.48 -3.17
C ILE A 105 -9.31 0.03 -3.47
N SER A 106 -10.08 0.34 -2.44
CA SER A 106 -11.42 0.90 -2.57
C SER A 106 -11.41 2.28 -3.28
N ALA A 107 -10.45 3.15 -2.97
CA ALA A 107 -10.31 4.46 -3.60
C ALA A 107 -9.92 4.36 -5.08
N ILE A 108 -9.15 3.35 -5.48
CA ILE A 108 -8.82 3.03 -6.88
C ILE A 108 -10.09 2.65 -7.65
N SER A 109 -11.05 2.00 -6.98
CA SER A 109 -12.40 1.72 -7.52
C SER A 109 -12.39 1.01 -8.89
N GLY A 110 -11.52 0.02 -9.08
CA GLY A 110 -11.43 -0.77 -10.30
C GLY A 110 -10.96 0.00 -11.55
N LYS A 111 -10.39 1.19 -11.39
CA LYS A 111 -9.96 2.04 -12.53
C LYS A 111 -8.52 1.79 -12.96
N ALA A 112 -7.70 1.16 -12.13
CA ALA A 112 -6.34 0.75 -12.48
C ALA A 112 -6.36 -0.40 -13.48
N ALA A 113 -5.31 -0.51 -14.29
CA ALA A 113 -5.11 -1.66 -15.18
C ALA A 113 -4.75 -2.93 -14.38
N ARG A 114 -3.98 -2.76 -13.31
CA ARG A 114 -3.60 -3.81 -12.37
C ARG A 114 -3.31 -3.20 -11.01
N ILE A 115 -3.52 -3.98 -9.95
CA ILE A 115 -3.11 -3.65 -8.59
C ILE A 115 -2.24 -4.78 -8.07
N SER A 116 -1.06 -4.43 -7.55
CA SER A 116 -0.16 -5.34 -6.84
C SER A 116 0.10 -4.80 -5.45
N VAL A 117 0.00 -5.64 -4.43
CA VAL A 117 0.29 -5.25 -3.05
C VAL A 117 1.62 -5.83 -2.62
N ILE A 118 2.52 -4.98 -2.13
CA ILE A 118 3.84 -5.35 -1.62
C ILE A 118 3.83 -5.15 -0.10
N MET A 119 3.93 -6.24 0.63
CA MET A 119 4.12 -6.27 2.08
C MET A 119 5.46 -6.94 2.37
N PRO A 120 6.52 -6.21 2.71
CA PRO A 120 7.83 -6.81 3.03
C PRO A 120 7.75 -7.82 4.17
N MET A 121 6.83 -7.62 5.10
CA MET A 121 6.42 -8.58 6.11
C MET A 121 4.92 -8.82 5.97
N LEU A 122 4.53 -10.05 5.64
CA LEU A 122 3.15 -10.40 5.38
C LEU A 122 2.30 -10.27 6.65
N TYR A 123 1.27 -9.43 6.59
CA TYR A 123 0.27 -9.28 7.64
C TYR A 123 -0.42 -10.62 7.90
N GLU A 124 -0.66 -10.96 9.17
CA GLU A 124 -1.27 -12.23 9.65
C GLU A 124 -0.52 -13.51 9.25
N SER A 125 0.76 -13.42 8.85
CA SER A 125 1.56 -14.59 8.46
C SER A 125 1.70 -15.63 9.57
N ARG A 126 1.56 -15.25 10.85
CA ARG A 126 1.63 -16.17 11.99
C ARG A 126 0.42 -17.10 12.06
N GLN A 127 -0.74 -16.66 11.60
CA GLN A 127 -2.00 -17.40 11.63
C GLN A 127 -2.29 -18.07 10.27
N HIS A 128 -1.34 -18.89 9.82
CA HIS A 128 -1.37 -19.56 8.51
C HIS A 128 -1.90 -21.01 8.54
N ARG A 129 -2.14 -21.57 9.73
CA ARG A 129 -2.73 -22.91 9.92
C ARG A 129 -3.58 -22.94 11.19
N ARG A 130 -4.56 -23.84 11.20
CA ARG A 130 -5.39 -24.12 12.38
C ARG A 130 -4.83 -25.31 13.15
N THR A 131 -4.82 -25.20 14.47
CA THR A 131 -4.51 -26.29 15.41
C THR A 131 -5.68 -26.61 16.33
N ALA A 132 -6.69 -25.72 16.37
CA ALA A 132 -7.89 -25.83 17.21
C ALA A 132 -9.09 -25.18 16.50
N ARG A 133 -10.14 -24.84 17.25
CA ARG A 133 -11.29 -24.04 16.77
C ARG A 133 -10.92 -22.55 16.80
N GLU A 134 -10.18 -22.11 15.82
CA GLU A 134 -9.63 -20.74 15.71
C GLU A 134 -9.82 -20.19 14.30
N SER A 135 -9.72 -18.90 14.15
CA SER A 135 -9.69 -18.24 12.86
C SER A 135 -8.46 -18.63 12.04
N LEU A 136 -8.51 -18.42 10.73
CA LEU A 136 -7.38 -18.59 9.81
C LEU A 136 -7.11 -17.25 9.12
N ASP A 137 -6.58 -16.30 9.90
CA ASP A 137 -6.58 -14.89 9.50
C ASP A 137 -5.67 -14.62 8.30
N CYS A 138 -4.58 -15.35 8.15
CA CYS A 138 -3.73 -15.23 6.96
C CYS A 138 -4.50 -15.52 5.66
N ALA A 139 -5.28 -16.60 5.61
CA ALA A 139 -6.09 -16.93 4.44
C ALA A 139 -7.25 -15.96 4.27
N PHE A 140 -7.89 -15.57 5.38
CA PHE A 140 -9.01 -14.63 5.37
C PHE A 140 -8.57 -13.27 4.80
N MET A 141 -7.43 -12.75 5.27
CA MET A 141 -6.85 -11.50 4.79
C MET A 141 -6.52 -11.56 3.29
N LEU A 142 -5.94 -12.66 2.81
CA LEU A 142 -5.65 -12.83 1.38
C LEU A 142 -6.92 -12.83 0.53
N HIS A 143 -8.01 -13.45 1.01
CA HIS A 143 -9.32 -13.40 0.35
C HIS A 143 -9.94 -11.99 0.30
N GLU A 144 -9.64 -11.14 1.29
CA GLU A 144 -10.13 -9.76 1.28
C GLU A 144 -9.43 -8.87 0.24
N LEU A 145 -8.26 -9.28 -0.27
CA LEU A 145 -7.49 -8.53 -1.27
C LEU A 145 -7.80 -8.94 -2.72
N ILE A 146 -8.47 -10.07 -2.92
CA ILE A 146 -8.82 -10.63 -4.24
C ILE A 146 -10.25 -10.26 -4.61
#